data_2af5ce283818f65304623a7036f59e98
#
_entry.id   2af5ce283818f65304623a7036f59e98
#
_cell.length_a   1.000
_cell.length_b   1.000
_cell.length_c   1.000
_cell.angle_alpha   90.00
_cell.angle_beta   90.00
_cell.angle_gamma   90.00
#
_symmetry.space_group_name_H-M   'P 1'
#
loop_
_entity.id
_entity.type
_entity.pdbx_description
1 polymer ?
#
loop_
_entity_poly.entity_id
_entity_poly.type
_entity_poly.pdbx_seq_one_letter_code
_entity_poly.pdbx_strand_id
1 'polypeptide(L)'
;ERVGVGIPGSIDPTTGLGKGASSTWMIGQPVERDLGEALAGRRIRAVNDVDALVLSEARDGAAAGHRFVFAANLASGVGGGIAIDGRPHHGRNNNAGDWGHSPLPWATEEELPGPSCWCGLNGCIETWCSGRAFQSHYEAAAGERLHGSEIIALARAGDSLAKRLLDDYVDRVARGLAVIVNAMDPDIFVFGGGMSNVDELYERLPERILQYTFTTVFTTPIVKSMHGDSSGVRGAAWLWAEE
;
A
#
# COMPACT_ATOMS: atom_id res chain seq x y z
N GLU A 1 1.00 -28.06 13.97
CA GLU A 1 1.35 -26.64 14.09
C GLU A 1 0.87 -25.88 12.87
N ARG A 2 0.58 -24.59 13.03
CA ARG A 2 0.03 -23.67 12.02
C ARG A 2 1.00 -22.52 11.79
N VAL A 3 1.15 -22.08 10.54
CA VAL A 3 2.04 -20.98 10.17
C VAL A 3 1.28 -20.01 9.27
N GLY A 4 1.25 -18.74 9.62
CA GLY A 4 0.80 -17.65 8.76
C GLY A 4 1.98 -17.02 8.03
N VAL A 5 1.79 -16.64 6.77
CA VAL A 5 2.85 -16.08 5.93
C VAL A 5 2.31 -14.88 5.13
N GLY A 6 2.97 -13.74 5.25
CA GLY A 6 2.77 -12.62 4.31
C GLY A 6 3.59 -12.84 3.04
N ILE A 7 2.97 -12.71 1.88
CA ILE A 7 3.63 -12.89 0.58
C ILE A 7 3.41 -11.67 -0.32
N PRO A 8 4.33 -11.35 -1.24
CA PRO A 8 4.01 -10.44 -2.34
C PRO A 8 2.98 -11.10 -3.26
N GLY A 9 2.00 -10.31 -3.73
CA GLY A 9 0.86 -10.85 -4.47
C GLY A 9 -0.15 -11.58 -3.58
N SER A 10 -0.91 -12.50 -4.15
CA SER A 10 -1.96 -13.23 -3.44
C SER A 10 -2.11 -14.66 -3.95
N ILE A 11 -2.92 -15.47 -3.27
CA ILE A 11 -3.29 -16.81 -3.74
C ILE A 11 -4.58 -16.72 -4.56
N ASP A 12 -4.59 -17.32 -5.72
CA ASP A 12 -5.80 -17.45 -6.54
C ASP A 12 -6.81 -18.36 -5.84
N PRO A 13 -8.04 -17.88 -5.55
CA PRO A 13 -9.00 -18.63 -4.76
C PRO A 13 -9.58 -19.86 -5.48
N THR A 14 -9.37 -19.96 -6.81
CA THR A 14 -9.88 -21.07 -7.61
C THR A 14 -8.84 -22.17 -7.79
N THR A 15 -7.57 -21.78 -8.02
CA THR A 15 -6.49 -22.73 -8.33
C THR A 15 -5.60 -23.03 -7.14
N GLY A 16 -5.58 -22.17 -6.10
CA GLY A 16 -4.64 -22.26 -4.98
C GLY A 16 -3.20 -21.87 -5.32
N LEU A 17 -2.98 -21.27 -6.50
CA LEU A 17 -1.67 -20.88 -6.99
C LEU A 17 -1.38 -19.40 -6.71
N GLY A 18 -0.11 -19.05 -6.60
CA GLY A 18 0.33 -17.66 -6.46
C GLY A 18 -0.01 -16.83 -7.70
N LYS A 19 -0.45 -15.58 -7.50
CA LYS A 19 -0.78 -14.63 -8.57
C LYS A 19 -0.40 -13.20 -8.19
N GLY A 20 -0.28 -12.31 -9.20
CA GLY A 20 -0.15 -10.86 -9.00
C GLY A 20 1.10 -10.44 -8.18
N ALA A 21 2.18 -11.20 -8.27
CA ALA A 21 3.39 -10.95 -7.51
C ALA A 21 4.45 -10.22 -8.33
N SER A 22 5.08 -9.19 -7.76
CA SER A 22 6.31 -8.61 -8.32
C SER A 22 7.47 -9.64 -8.32
N SER A 23 7.45 -10.58 -7.38
CA SER A 23 8.30 -11.78 -7.37
C SER A 23 7.73 -12.81 -8.35
N THR A 24 7.96 -12.59 -9.64
CA THR A 24 7.30 -13.33 -10.74
C THR A 24 7.48 -14.85 -10.70
N TRP A 25 8.54 -15.36 -10.06
CA TRP A 25 8.78 -16.79 -9.84
C TRP A 25 7.73 -17.47 -8.96
N MET A 26 6.96 -16.70 -8.18
CA MET A 26 5.86 -17.24 -7.37
C MET A 26 4.56 -17.44 -8.16
N ILE A 27 4.43 -16.79 -9.32
CA ILE A 27 3.22 -16.85 -10.14
C ILE A 27 3.04 -18.27 -10.68
N GLY A 28 1.85 -18.83 -10.47
CA GLY A 28 1.53 -20.20 -10.90
C GLY A 28 2.10 -21.29 -9.98
N GLN A 29 2.77 -20.95 -8.87
CA GLN A 29 3.31 -21.92 -7.94
C GLN A 29 2.34 -22.20 -6.77
N PRO A 30 2.26 -23.40 -6.26
CA PRO A 30 1.42 -23.78 -5.11
C PRO A 30 2.12 -23.44 -3.78
N VAL A 31 2.27 -22.16 -3.51
CA VAL A 31 3.11 -21.60 -2.43
C VAL A 31 2.79 -22.18 -1.06
N GLU A 32 1.51 -22.31 -0.70
CA GLU A 32 1.11 -22.85 0.60
C GLU A 32 1.49 -24.34 0.75
N ARG A 33 1.34 -25.12 -0.32
CA ARG A 33 1.73 -26.53 -0.33
C ARG A 33 3.24 -26.67 -0.19
N ASP A 34 4.01 -25.97 -1.01
CA ASP A 34 5.46 -26.08 -1.07
C ASP A 34 6.10 -25.63 0.26
N LEU A 35 5.58 -24.55 0.87
CA LEU A 35 5.99 -24.13 2.20
C LEU A 35 5.59 -25.16 3.27
N GLY A 36 4.40 -25.75 3.16
CA GLY A 36 3.96 -26.80 4.08
C GLY A 36 4.88 -28.02 4.05
N GLU A 37 5.25 -28.48 2.87
CA GLU A 37 6.20 -29.58 2.69
C GLU A 37 7.59 -29.23 3.25
N ALA A 38 8.11 -28.06 2.94
CA ALA A 38 9.41 -27.58 3.46
C ALA A 38 9.43 -27.42 4.99
N LEU A 39 8.28 -27.16 5.59
CA LEU A 39 8.12 -26.99 7.04
C LEU A 39 7.56 -28.25 7.75
N ALA A 40 7.93 -29.43 7.28
CA ALA A 40 7.61 -30.71 7.87
C ALA A 40 6.08 -30.96 8.02
N GLY A 41 5.31 -30.62 6.99
CA GLY A 41 3.87 -30.88 6.91
C GLY A 41 3.00 -29.91 7.74
N ARG A 42 3.52 -28.74 8.09
CA ARG A 42 2.74 -27.71 8.79
C ARG A 42 1.65 -27.13 7.88
N ARG A 43 0.53 -26.76 8.50
CA ARG A 43 -0.55 -26.07 7.79
C ARG A 43 -0.14 -24.62 7.55
N ILE A 44 -0.08 -24.21 6.29
CA ILE A 44 0.25 -22.86 5.88
C ILE A 44 -1.02 -22.12 5.50
N ARG A 45 -1.07 -20.83 5.85
CA ARG A 45 -2.02 -19.87 5.29
C ARG A 45 -1.22 -18.66 4.83
N ALA A 46 -1.22 -18.43 3.53
CA ALA A 46 -0.56 -17.29 2.92
C ALA A 46 -1.57 -16.18 2.62
N VAL A 47 -1.16 -14.93 2.83
CA VAL A 47 -1.95 -13.74 2.56
C VAL A 47 -1.05 -12.66 1.95
N ASN A 48 -1.63 -11.72 1.23
CA ASN A 48 -0.87 -10.57 0.76
C ASN A 48 -0.22 -9.83 1.96
N ASP A 49 0.97 -9.28 1.77
CA ASP A 49 1.73 -8.58 2.83
C ASP A 49 0.99 -7.36 3.39
N VAL A 50 0.21 -6.65 2.55
CA VAL A 50 -0.61 -5.52 3.01
C VAL A 50 -1.90 -6.00 3.68
N ASP A 51 -2.47 -7.13 3.29
CA ASP A 51 -3.56 -7.76 4.02
C ASP A 51 -3.11 -8.20 5.43
N ALA A 52 -1.88 -8.70 5.55
CA ALA A 52 -1.29 -8.98 6.85
C ALA A 52 -1.09 -7.69 7.67
N LEU A 53 -0.62 -6.61 7.04
CA LEU A 53 -0.47 -5.31 7.69
C LEU A 53 -1.83 -4.80 8.21
N VAL A 54 -2.87 -4.77 7.36
CA VAL A 54 -4.18 -4.26 7.78
C VAL A 54 -4.80 -5.10 8.89
N LEU A 55 -4.61 -6.43 8.86
CA LEU A 55 -5.09 -7.31 9.92
C LEU A 55 -4.42 -7.00 11.26
N SER A 56 -3.09 -6.82 11.27
CA SER A 56 -2.36 -6.42 12.48
C SER A 56 -2.89 -5.10 13.05
N GLU A 57 -2.96 -4.08 12.19
CA GLU A 57 -3.33 -2.73 12.62
C GLU A 57 -4.81 -2.63 13.05
N ALA A 58 -5.70 -3.41 12.45
CA ALA A 58 -7.10 -3.47 12.83
C ALA A 58 -7.35 -4.26 14.13
N ARG A 59 -6.48 -5.23 14.46
CA ARG A 59 -6.65 -6.08 15.66
C ARG A 59 -6.12 -5.41 16.93
N ASP A 60 -4.88 -4.97 16.93
CA ASP A 60 -4.19 -4.44 18.11
C ASP A 60 -3.25 -3.28 17.80
N GLY A 61 -3.37 -2.67 16.61
CA GLY A 61 -2.55 -1.56 16.16
C GLY A 61 -3.30 -0.23 16.10
N ALA A 62 -2.84 0.65 15.20
CA ALA A 62 -3.32 2.03 15.08
C ALA A 62 -4.80 2.17 14.68
N ALA A 63 -5.40 1.12 14.09
CA ALA A 63 -6.79 1.11 13.67
C ALA A 63 -7.69 0.24 14.56
N ALA A 64 -7.20 -0.19 15.72
CA ALA A 64 -8.01 -1.01 16.63
C ALA A 64 -9.31 -0.29 17.02
N GLY A 65 -10.43 -0.98 16.93
CA GLY A 65 -11.76 -0.43 17.24
C GLY A 65 -12.47 0.27 16.07
N HIS A 66 -11.82 0.50 14.93
CA HIS A 66 -12.47 0.98 13.73
C HIS A 66 -13.08 -0.18 12.92
N ARG A 67 -14.28 0.05 12.41
CA ARG A 67 -15.03 -0.97 11.68
C ARG A 67 -14.46 -1.22 10.29
N PHE A 68 -14.23 -0.14 9.52
CA PHE A 68 -13.74 -0.20 8.16
C PHE A 68 -12.36 0.48 8.06
N VAL A 69 -11.34 -0.33 7.89
CA VAL A 69 -9.95 0.10 7.82
C VAL A 69 -9.42 -0.07 6.41
N PHE A 70 -8.80 0.97 5.86
CA PHE A 70 -8.01 0.86 4.64
C PHE A 70 -6.53 1.08 4.99
N ALA A 71 -5.70 0.09 4.73
CA ALA A 71 -4.26 0.22 4.84
C ALA A 71 -3.66 0.57 3.47
N ALA A 72 -2.83 1.60 3.42
CA ALA A 72 -2.03 1.96 2.25
C ALA A 72 -0.55 1.73 2.55
N ASN A 73 0.05 0.76 1.87
CA ASN A 73 1.47 0.49 1.99
C ASN A 73 2.24 1.26 0.92
N LEU A 74 2.96 2.31 1.33
CA LEU A 74 3.76 3.20 0.50
C LEU A 74 5.24 2.84 0.67
N ALA A 75 5.67 1.78 0.00
CA ALA A 75 7.02 1.19 0.11
C ALA A 75 7.77 1.22 -1.23
N SER A 76 8.52 0.17 -1.56
CA SER A 76 9.15 0.01 -2.89
C SER A 76 8.11 -0.09 -4.01
N GLY A 77 6.91 -0.58 -3.69
CA GLY A 77 5.69 -0.53 -4.49
C GLY A 77 4.58 0.20 -3.74
N VAL A 78 3.37 0.13 -4.28
CA VAL A 78 2.13 0.61 -3.64
C VAL A 78 1.13 -0.53 -3.59
N GLY A 79 0.74 -0.90 -2.38
CA GLY A 79 -0.33 -1.86 -2.14
C GLY A 79 -1.40 -1.29 -1.22
N GLY A 80 -2.50 -1.98 -1.10
CA GLY A 80 -3.54 -1.68 -0.13
C GLY A 80 -4.19 -2.94 0.41
N GLY A 81 -4.75 -2.82 1.60
CA GLY A 81 -5.50 -3.89 2.26
C GLY A 81 -6.72 -3.34 2.96
N ILE A 82 -7.74 -4.15 3.03
CA ILE A 82 -9.02 -3.77 3.65
C ILE A 82 -9.30 -4.69 4.83
N ALA A 83 -9.70 -4.10 5.97
CA ALA A 83 -10.29 -4.87 7.07
C ALA A 83 -11.68 -4.33 7.40
N ILE A 84 -12.61 -5.25 7.63
CA ILE A 84 -13.99 -4.95 8.06
C ILE A 84 -14.26 -5.74 9.33
N ASP A 85 -14.70 -5.06 10.37
CA ASP A 85 -14.97 -5.66 11.69
C ASP A 85 -13.76 -6.47 12.23
N GLY A 86 -12.54 -5.93 12.00
CA GLY A 86 -11.28 -6.54 12.43
C GLY A 86 -10.85 -7.79 11.63
N ARG A 87 -11.47 -8.05 10.47
CA ARG A 87 -11.16 -9.18 9.58
C ARG A 87 -10.70 -8.68 8.21
N PRO A 88 -9.69 -9.29 7.59
CA PRO A 88 -9.27 -8.90 6.25
C PRO A 88 -10.37 -9.21 5.23
N HIS A 89 -10.60 -8.26 4.34
CA HIS A 89 -11.55 -8.40 3.24
C HIS A 89 -10.79 -8.59 1.93
N HIS A 90 -10.61 -9.81 1.51
CA HIS A 90 -9.84 -10.14 0.30
C HIS A 90 -10.61 -9.93 -1.01
N GLY A 91 -11.95 -9.78 -0.93
CA GLY A 91 -12.81 -9.78 -2.11
C GLY A 91 -12.91 -11.15 -2.79
N ARG A 92 -13.77 -11.24 -3.80
CA ARG A 92 -14.05 -12.49 -4.52
C ARG A 92 -12.81 -13.06 -5.23
N ASN A 93 -11.96 -12.19 -5.70
CA ASN A 93 -10.80 -12.54 -6.51
C ASN A 93 -9.49 -12.45 -5.72
N ASN A 94 -9.51 -12.32 -4.39
CA ASN A 94 -8.33 -11.99 -3.59
C ASN A 94 -7.53 -10.81 -4.19
N ASN A 95 -8.22 -9.69 -4.43
CA ASN A 95 -7.66 -8.49 -5.06
C ASN A 95 -8.22 -7.19 -4.45
N ALA A 96 -8.98 -7.31 -3.35
CA ALA A 96 -9.54 -6.12 -2.71
C ALA A 96 -8.41 -5.29 -2.08
N GLY A 97 -8.47 -3.98 -2.30
CA GLY A 97 -7.45 -3.06 -1.80
C GLY A 97 -6.26 -2.84 -2.73
N ASP A 98 -6.14 -3.55 -3.84
CA ASP A 98 -4.97 -3.51 -4.76
C ASP A 98 -5.02 -2.27 -5.68
N TRP A 99 -5.00 -1.09 -5.03
CA TRP A 99 -5.18 0.21 -5.68
C TRP A 99 -3.96 0.71 -6.46
N GLY A 100 -2.77 0.20 -6.13
CA GLY A 100 -1.50 0.61 -6.72
C GLY A 100 -1.42 0.40 -8.24
N HIS A 101 -2.18 -0.56 -8.79
CA HIS A 101 -2.24 -0.83 -10.22
C HIS A 101 -3.44 -0.17 -10.94
N SER A 102 -4.20 0.67 -10.26
CA SER A 102 -5.15 1.57 -10.89
C SER A 102 -4.41 2.74 -11.56
N PRO A 103 -4.94 3.33 -12.65
CA PRO A 103 -4.35 4.52 -13.25
C PRO A 103 -4.38 5.70 -12.26
N LEU A 104 -3.39 6.59 -12.34
CA LEU A 104 -3.38 7.81 -11.54
C LEU A 104 -4.64 8.64 -11.85
N PRO A 105 -5.52 8.91 -10.85
CA PRO A 105 -6.73 9.68 -11.09
C PRO A 105 -6.42 11.14 -11.39
N TRP A 106 -7.27 11.80 -12.19
CA TRP A 106 -7.12 13.23 -12.58
C TRP A 106 -5.70 13.56 -13.07
N ALA A 107 -5.09 12.62 -13.81
CA ALA A 107 -3.76 12.83 -14.38
C ALA A 107 -3.75 14.05 -15.31
N THR A 108 -2.71 14.88 -15.18
CA THR A 108 -2.48 16.02 -16.07
C THR A 108 -1.97 15.58 -17.44
N GLU A 109 -1.92 16.49 -18.42
CA GLU A 109 -1.37 16.16 -19.74
C GLU A 109 0.10 15.73 -19.66
N GLU A 110 0.88 16.31 -18.74
CA GLU A 110 2.29 15.96 -18.51
C GLU A 110 2.46 14.59 -17.81
N GLU A 111 1.42 14.11 -17.14
CA GLU A 111 1.42 12.81 -16.49
C GLU A 111 0.94 11.67 -17.41
N LEU A 112 0.50 11.99 -18.64
CA LEU A 112 0.02 10.99 -19.60
C LEU A 112 1.07 10.71 -20.69
N PRO A 113 1.21 9.43 -21.13
CA PRO A 113 0.53 8.20 -20.69
C PRO A 113 1.04 7.63 -19.36
N GLY A 114 1.99 8.28 -18.72
CA GLY A 114 2.64 7.87 -17.48
C GLY A 114 3.73 6.80 -17.66
N PRO A 115 4.51 6.55 -16.60
CA PRO A 115 5.58 5.55 -16.63
C PRO A 115 5.03 4.14 -16.81
N SER A 116 5.82 3.28 -17.47
CA SER A 116 5.48 1.86 -17.61
C SER A 116 5.51 1.14 -16.26
N CYS A 117 4.48 0.35 -16.00
CA CYS A 117 4.36 -0.48 -14.80
C CYS A 117 4.72 -1.95 -15.13
N TRP A 118 5.28 -2.67 -14.16
CA TRP A 118 5.58 -4.09 -14.31
C TRP A 118 4.32 -4.95 -14.56
N CYS A 119 3.11 -4.46 -14.22
CA CYS A 119 1.85 -5.14 -14.53
C CYS A 119 1.48 -5.11 -16.02
N GLY A 120 2.27 -4.42 -16.86
CA GLY A 120 2.06 -4.30 -18.30
C GLY A 120 1.24 -3.07 -18.72
N LEU A 121 0.73 -2.28 -17.77
CA LEU A 121 0.02 -1.03 -18.03
C LEU A 121 0.93 0.19 -17.82
N ASN A 122 0.46 1.38 -18.16
CA ASN A 122 1.17 2.64 -17.95
C ASN A 122 0.40 3.53 -16.96
N GLY A 123 1.11 4.38 -16.24
CA GLY A 123 0.54 5.41 -15.39
C GLY A 123 -0.17 4.88 -14.14
N CYS A 124 0.14 3.66 -13.71
CA CYS A 124 -0.37 3.10 -12.46
C CYS A 124 0.04 3.98 -11.27
N ILE A 125 -0.82 4.09 -10.24
CA ILE A 125 -0.53 4.83 -8.99
C ILE A 125 0.84 4.43 -8.42
N GLU A 126 1.22 3.16 -8.48
CA GLU A 126 2.53 2.69 -8.03
C GLU A 126 3.70 3.41 -8.70
N THR A 127 3.61 3.68 -9.99
CA THR A 127 4.68 4.36 -10.76
C THR A 127 4.84 5.83 -10.41
N TRP A 128 3.95 6.38 -9.59
CA TRP A 128 3.93 7.76 -9.12
C TRP A 128 4.11 7.87 -7.60
N CYS A 129 3.49 6.95 -6.84
CA CYS A 129 3.33 7.05 -5.39
C CYS A 129 4.17 6.07 -4.59
N SER A 130 4.95 5.18 -5.23
CA SER A 130 5.91 4.36 -4.49
C SER A 130 7.15 5.14 -4.08
N GLY A 131 7.84 4.70 -3.04
CA GLY A 131 9.12 5.27 -2.65
C GLY A 131 10.19 5.14 -3.74
N ARG A 132 10.13 4.06 -4.54
CA ARG A 132 11.00 3.90 -5.71
C ARG A 132 10.67 4.93 -6.79
N ALA A 133 9.40 5.16 -7.06
CA ALA A 133 8.97 6.17 -8.03
C ALA A 133 9.41 7.57 -7.59
N PHE A 134 9.25 7.92 -6.32
CA PHE A 134 9.70 9.20 -5.78
C PHE A 134 11.20 9.44 -6.02
N GLN A 135 12.04 8.43 -5.77
CA GLN A 135 13.48 8.49 -6.04
C GLN A 135 13.78 8.61 -7.54
N SER A 136 13.07 7.85 -8.38
CA SER A 136 13.28 7.89 -9.84
C SER A 136 12.87 9.22 -10.44
N HIS A 137 11.82 9.86 -9.95
CA HIS A 137 11.42 11.20 -10.39
C HIS A 137 12.46 12.26 -9.98
N TYR A 138 13.04 12.13 -8.80
CA TYR A 138 14.14 13.01 -8.38
C TYR A 138 15.37 12.78 -9.27
N GLU A 139 15.79 11.52 -9.48
CA GLU A 139 16.91 11.18 -10.33
C GLU A 139 16.76 11.73 -11.77
N ALA A 140 15.56 11.59 -12.33
CA ALA A 140 15.26 12.12 -13.67
C ALA A 140 15.36 13.66 -13.75
N ALA A 141 15.01 14.37 -12.69
CA ALA A 141 15.02 15.83 -12.65
C ALA A 141 16.35 16.44 -12.21
N ALA A 142 17.08 15.78 -11.29
CA ALA A 142 18.34 16.25 -10.71
C ALA A 142 19.58 15.70 -11.44
N GLY A 143 19.45 14.58 -12.17
CA GLY A 143 20.58 13.88 -12.78
C GLY A 143 21.41 13.04 -11.78
N GLU A 144 20.98 12.95 -10.53
CA GLU A 144 21.63 12.15 -9.49
C GLU A 144 20.60 11.33 -8.70
N ARG A 145 21.03 10.17 -8.23
CA ARG A 145 20.17 9.28 -7.45
C ARG A 145 20.41 9.47 -5.95
N LEU A 146 19.35 9.81 -5.23
CA LEU A 146 19.36 9.91 -3.78
C LEU A 146 18.32 8.95 -3.17
N HIS A 147 18.54 8.57 -1.92
CA HIS A 147 17.55 7.85 -1.15
C HIS A 147 16.37 8.76 -0.79
N GLY A 148 15.16 8.22 -0.67
CA GLY A 148 13.96 9.01 -0.37
C GLY A 148 14.09 9.89 0.88
N SER A 149 14.73 9.41 1.93
CA SER A 149 14.99 10.21 3.15
C SER A 149 15.94 11.40 2.92
N GLU A 150 16.88 11.29 1.99
CA GLU A 150 17.80 12.38 1.63
C GLU A 150 17.05 13.44 0.84
N ILE A 151 16.18 13.04 -0.09
CA ILE A 151 15.32 13.95 -0.87
C ILE A 151 14.37 14.72 0.08
N ILE A 152 13.77 14.04 1.05
CA ILE A 152 12.92 14.67 2.08
C ILE A 152 13.75 15.66 2.92
N ALA A 153 14.96 15.30 3.32
CA ALA A 153 15.84 16.21 4.07
C ALA A 153 16.18 17.48 3.25
N LEU A 154 16.45 17.34 1.94
CA LEU A 154 16.67 18.46 1.04
C LEU A 154 15.42 19.34 0.94
N ALA A 155 14.23 18.76 0.80
CA ALA A 155 12.99 19.51 0.77
C ALA A 155 12.78 20.33 2.06
N ARG A 156 13.03 19.72 3.22
CA ARG A 156 12.98 20.38 4.54
C ARG A 156 14.05 21.46 4.70
N ALA A 157 15.22 21.29 4.07
CA ALA A 157 16.28 22.30 4.02
C ALA A 157 16.01 23.47 3.04
N GLY A 158 14.93 23.38 2.26
CA GLY A 158 14.52 24.47 1.37
C GLY A 158 14.91 24.30 -0.09
N ASP A 159 15.48 23.16 -0.49
CA ASP A 159 15.75 22.87 -1.90
C ASP A 159 14.47 22.91 -2.73
N SER A 160 14.48 23.71 -3.79
CA SER A 160 13.28 24.01 -4.58
C SER A 160 12.79 22.82 -5.41
N LEU A 161 13.71 21.99 -5.92
CA LEU A 161 13.37 20.80 -6.69
C LEU A 161 12.77 19.73 -5.78
N ALA A 162 13.44 19.43 -4.66
CA ALA A 162 12.97 18.45 -3.71
C ALA A 162 11.60 18.83 -3.12
N LYS A 163 11.38 20.12 -2.81
CA LYS A 163 10.08 20.64 -2.36
C LYS A 163 8.98 20.40 -3.38
N ARG A 164 9.22 20.78 -4.65
CA ARG A 164 8.23 20.58 -5.72
C ARG A 164 7.89 19.09 -5.88
N LEU A 165 8.90 18.22 -5.91
CA LEU A 165 8.66 16.78 -6.04
C LEU A 165 7.92 16.16 -4.85
N LEU A 166 8.16 16.69 -3.65
CA LEU A 166 7.39 16.29 -2.46
C LEU A 166 5.95 16.80 -2.56
N ASP A 167 5.72 18.01 -3.06
CA ASP A 167 4.38 18.57 -3.28
C ASP A 167 3.60 17.74 -4.30
N ASP A 168 4.23 17.41 -5.42
CA ASP A 168 3.65 16.53 -6.46
C ASP A 168 3.34 15.13 -5.91
N TYR A 169 4.24 14.58 -5.08
CA TYR A 169 4.04 13.28 -4.45
C TYR A 169 2.82 13.27 -3.53
N VAL A 170 2.70 14.27 -2.65
CA VAL A 170 1.55 14.42 -1.74
C VAL A 170 0.24 14.55 -2.54
N ASP A 171 0.25 15.34 -3.61
CA ASP A 171 -0.93 15.54 -4.46
C ASP A 171 -1.35 14.22 -5.16
N ARG A 172 -0.40 13.46 -5.70
CA ARG A 172 -0.68 12.17 -6.36
C ARG A 172 -1.23 11.13 -5.39
N VAL A 173 -0.67 11.05 -4.18
CA VAL A 173 -1.20 10.19 -3.12
C VAL A 173 -2.63 10.61 -2.76
N ALA A 174 -2.89 11.92 -2.62
CA ALA A 174 -4.22 12.44 -2.31
C ALA A 174 -5.25 12.06 -3.37
N ARG A 175 -4.90 12.20 -4.67
CA ARG A 175 -5.76 11.80 -5.79
C ARG A 175 -6.13 10.31 -5.72
N GLY A 176 -5.15 9.45 -5.48
CA GLY A 176 -5.40 8.02 -5.32
C GLY A 176 -6.32 7.69 -4.15
N LEU A 177 -6.07 8.30 -2.97
CA LEU A 177 -6.89 8.10 -1.77
C LEU A 177 -8.30 8.69 -1.92
N ALA A 178 -8.45 9.78 -2.65
CA ALA A 178 -9.77 10.39 -2.92
C ALA A 178 -10.72 9.44 -3.65
N VAL A 179 -10.20 8.59 -4.56
CA VAL A 179 -11.01 7.55 -5.19
C VAL A 179 -11.48 6.52 -4.17
N ILE A 180 -10.61 6.16 -3.21
CA ILE A 180 -10.99 5.25 -2.12
C ILE A 180 -12.07 5.88 -1.24
N VAL A 181 -11.94 7.16 -0.89
CA VAL A 181 -12.97 7.89 -0.13
C VAL A 181 -14.28 7.93 -0.91
N ASN A 182 -14.26 8.33 -2.19
CA ASN A 182 -15.48 8.42 -3.01
C ASN A 182 -16.19 7.07 -3.22
N ALA A 183 -15.44 5.95 -3.20
CA ALA A 183 -16.00 4.63 -3.48
C ALA A 183 -16.35 3.83 -2.21
N MET A 184 -15.63 4.04 -1.12
CA MET A 184 -15.64 3.16 0.05
C MET A 184 -15.85 3.90 1.37
N ASP A 185 -15.40 5.15 1.49
CA ASP A 185 -15.48 6.00 2.69
C ASP A 185 -15.04 5.27 3.97
N PRO A 186 -13.76 4.88 4.10
CA PRO A 186 -13.30 4.13 5.25
C PRO A 186 -13.28 4.97 6.53
N ASP A 187 -13.40 4.31 7.69
CA ASP A 187 -13.36 4.99 9.00
C ASP A 187 -11.96 5.51 9.34
N ILE A 188 -10.92 4.90 8.77
CA ILE A 188 -9.51 5.24 9.02
C ILE A 188 -8.61 4.76 7.89
N PHE A 189 -7.57 5.56 7.57
CA PHE A 189 -6.44 5.13 6.77
C PHE A 189 -5.24 4.82 7.65
N VAL A 190 -4.58 3.67 7.42
CA VAL A 190 -3.33 3.31 8.07
C VAL A 190 -2.22 3.25 7.03
N PHE A 191 -1.16 4.01 7.22
CA PHE A 191 -0.01 4.02 6.31
C PHE A 191 1.11 3.12 6.81
N GLY A 192 1.56 2.22 5.93
CA GLY A 192 2.76 1.41 6.09
C GLY A 192 3.81 1.74 5.05
N GLY A 193 4.95 1.06 5.15
CA GLY A 193 6.09 1.25 4.25
C GLY A 193 6.96 2.47 4.55
N GLY A 194 8.06 2.60 3.83
CA GLY A 194 9.08 3.62 4.11
C GLY A 194 8.57 5.06 3.99
N MET A 195 7.66 5.32 3.06
CA MET A 195 7.08 6.66 2.88
C MET A 195 6.09 7.04 3.99
N SER A 196 5.60 6.10 4.79
CA SER A 196 4.82 6.41 5.98
C SER A 196 5.58 7.18 7.07
N ASN A 197 6.91 7.32 6.93
CA ASN A 197 7.74 8.13 7.80
C ASN A 197 7.82 9.63 7.38
N VAL A 198 7.11 10.03 6.33
CA VAL A 198 7.08 11.40 5.83
C VAL A 198 5.95 12.16 6.50
N ASP A 199 6.28 13.03 7.46
CA ASP A 199 5.29 13.75 8.30
C ASP A 199 4.36 14.63 7.46
N GLU A 200 4.87 15.21 6.38
CA GLU A 200 4.14 16.05 5.43
C GLU A 200 2.92 15.35 4.81
N LEU A 201 2.91 14.00 4.77
CA LEU A 201 1.73 13.24 4.35
C LEU A 201 0.56 13.46 5.31
N TYR A 202 0.80 13.33 6.61
CA TYR A 202 -0.25 13.44 7.62
C TYR A 202 -0.77 14.87 7.78
N GLU A 203 0.11 15.84 7.60
CA GLU A 203 -0.21 17.27 7.71
C GLU A 203 -1.03 17.77 6.50
N ARG A 204 -0.74 17.28 5.29
CA ARG A 204 -1.21 17.91 4.05
C ARG A 204 -2.26 17.10 3.29
N LEU A 205 -2.30 15.78 3.46
CA LEU A 205 -3.26 14.92 2.76
C LEU A 205 -4.72 15.26 3.06
N PRO A 206 -5.15 15.58 4.30
CA PRO A 206 -6.56 15.86 4.56
C PRO A 206 -7.12 16.98 3.68
N GLU A 207 -6.41 18.08 3.55
CA GLU A 207 -6.81 19.21 2.70
C GLU A 207 -6.76 18.85 1.20
N ARG A 208 -5.74 18.09 0.78
CA ARG A 208 -5.58 17.69 -0.61
C ARG A 208 -6.62 16.66 -1.05
N ILE A 209 -6.93 15.68 -0.22
CA ILE A 209 -7.97 14.69 -0.50
C ILE A 209 -9.33 15.37 -0.69
N LEU A 210 -9.65 16.36 0.14
CA LEU A 210 -10.90 17.09 0.07
C LEU A 210 -11.12 17.76 -1.30
N GLN A 211 -10.04 18.17 -1.99
CA GLN A 211 -10.12 18.79 -3.32
C GLN A 211 -10.62 17.84 -4.41
N TYR A 212 -10.48 16.51 -4.20
CA TYR A 212 -10.82 15.47 -5.18
C TYR A 212 -12.00 14.58 -4.75
N THR A 213 -12.57 14.85 -3.58
CA THR A 213 -13.72 14.09 -3.08
C THR A 213 -15.03 14.79 -3.36
N PHE A 214 -16.11 14.01 -3.46
CA PHE A 214 -17.46 14.55 -3.64
C PHE A 214 -18.09 15.06 -2.32
N THR A 215 -17.41 14.90 -1.21
CA THR A 215 -17.84 15.42 0.09
C THR A 215 -17.36 16.87 0.32
N THR A 216 -18.06 17.58 1.19
CA THR A 216 -17.66 18.95 1.63
C THR A 216 -16.78 18.93 2.88
N VAL A 217 -16.59 17.76 3.48
CA VAL A 217 -15.76 17.57 4.67
C VAL A 217 -14.96 16.29 4.55
N PHE A 218 -13.73 16.30 5.06
CA PHE A 218 -12.91 15.09 5.19
C PHE A 218 -12.42 15.01 6.65
N THR A 219 -12.90 14.04 7.38
CA THR A 219 -12.59 13.85 8.81
C THR A 219 -11.98 12.47 9.09
N THR A 220 -11.84 11.64 8.07
CA THR A 220 -11.23 10.31 8.21
C THR A 220 -9.78 10.45 8.69
N PRO A 221 -9.40 9.90 9.84
CA PRO A 221 -8.04 9.95 10.33
C PRO A 221 -7.09 9.21 9.39
N ILE A 222 -5.92 9.79 9.19
CA ILE A 222 -4.79 9.17 8.49
C ILE A 222 -3.70 8.96 9.53
N VAL A 223 -3.33 7.71 9.80
CA VAL A 223 -2.37 7.37 10.85
C VAL A 223 -1.25 6.48 10.31
N LYS A 224 -0.10 6.56 10.97
CA LYS A 224 1.02 5.65 10.72
C LYS A 224 0.76 4.31 11.39
N SER A 225 1.20 3.21 10.77
CA SER A 225 1.16 1.88 11.38
C SER A 225 1.89 1.87 12.72
N MET A 226 1.25 1.30 13.74
CA MET A 226 1.79 1.24 15.10
C MET A 226 2.99 0.29 15.19
N HIS A 227 2.92 -0.83 14.48
CA HIS A 227 3.92 -1.88 14.56
C HIS A 227 5.01 -1.78 13.47
N GLY A 228 4.92 -0.79 12.55
CA GLY A 228 5.91 -0.53 11.51
C GLY A 228 6.23 -1.77 10.68
N ASP A 229 7.52 -2.09 10.51
CA ASP A 229 7.97 -3.24 9.71
C ASP A 229 7.52 -4.60 10.27
N SER A 230 7.09 -4.63 11.54
CA SER A 230 6.58 -5.86 12.18
C SER A 230 5.11 -6.14 11.91
N SER A 231 4.35 -5.18 11.35
CA SER A 231 2.90 -5.34 11.12
C SER A 231 2.57 -6.56 10.25
N GLY A 232 3.35 -6.78 9.18
CA GLY A 232 3.16 -7.94 8.30
C GLY A 232 3.31 -9.29 9.01
N VAL A 233 4.36 -9.45 9.82
CA VAL A 233 4.60 -10.70 10.59
C VAL A 233 3.52 -10.90 11.66
N ARG A 234 3.14 -9.82 12.35
CA ARG A 234 2.06 -9.86 13.36
C ARG A 234 0.73 -10.25 12.73
N GLY A 235 0.36 -9.63 11.61
CA GLY A 235 -0.86 -9.94 10.89
C GLY A 235 -0.88 -11.38 10.37
N ALA A 236 0.24 -11.88 9.87
CA ALA A 236 0.36 -13.27 9.48
C ALA A 236 0.10 -14.23 10.67
N ALA A 237 0.57 -13.90 11.88
CA ALA A 237 0.27 -14.68 13.08
C ALA A 237 -1.24 -14.66 13.43
N TRP A 238 -1.93 -13.54 13.20
CA TRP A 238 -3.37 -13.41 13.44
C TRP A 238 -4.25 -14.24 12.49
N LEU A 239 -3.74 -14.71 11.34
CA LEU A 239 -4.52 -15.51 10.37
C LEU A 239 -5.13 -16.78 10.96
N TRP A 240 -4.62 -17.25 12.09
CA TRP A 240 -5.07 -18.48 12.76
C TRP A 240 -5.83 -18.20 14.07
N ALA A 241 -6.05 -16.97 14.44
CA ALA A 241 -6.61 -16.61 15.76
C ALA A 241 -8.11 -16.98 15.92
N GLU A 242 -8.81 -17.30 14.84
CA GLU A 242 -10.25 -17.59 14.84
C GLU A 242 -10.57 -19.10 14.76
N GLU A 243 -9.57 -19.97 14.79
CA GLU A 243 -9.66 -21.43 14.82
C GLU A 243 -9.01 -22.01 16.10
#